data_6f7ac674babbc06b932a041718e91761
#
_entry.id   6f7ac674babbc06b932a041718e91761
#
_cell.length_a   1.000
_cell.length_b   1.000
_cell.length_c   1.000
_cell.angle_alpha   90.00
_cell.angle_beta   90.00
_cell.angle_gamma   90.00
#
_symmetry.space_group_name_H-M   'P 1'
#
loop_
_entity.id
_entity.type
_entity.pdbx_description
1 polymer ?
#
loop_
_entity_poly.entity_id
_entity_poly.type
_entity_poly.pdbx_seq_one_letter_code
_entity_poly.pdbx_strand_id
1 'polypeptide(L)'
;MSPSPFNDVPPRYRGVWNRTLLQTPELRDTSTFVRWMQTPRWHADLRVPLAARGTGEPTPEMLAQQQGFCGLTRVDRQDGAETCAWLRQLDFQPPRATPDIGRIVFETSNRLVETGIHSEYREVWERVPGSTGRYVALEAQTESGSARSLMLVSGRFAMRVRARSTDWPAGATELVDLVHGRVEGWQSLLDFEISFCQLEAGRLSVQRSTLPSLEGHDEACNIRRSSKREAVVAGPDGATRWNVLDWDADSTVII
;
A
#
# COMPACT_ATOMS: atom_id res chain seq x y z
N MET A 1 -8.26 5.70 -25.26
CA MET A 1 -8.05 4.72 -24.18
C MET A 1 -9.39 4.13 -23.81
N SER A 2 -9.54 2.82 -23.90
CA SER A 2 -10.72 2.12 -23.37
C SER A 2 -10.88 2.44 -21.87
N PRO A 3 -12.11 2.53 -21.35
CA PRO A 3 -12.32 2.65 -19.91
C PRO A 3 -11.61 1.49 -19.21
N SER A 4 -11.07 1.75 -18.02
CA SER A 4 -10.47 0.69 -17.20
C SER A 4 -11.50 -0.43 -17.05
N PRO A 5 -11.12 -1.71 -17.25
CA PRO A 5 -12.03 -2.83 -17.05
C PRO A 5 -12.44 -3.00 -15.57
N PHE A 6 -11.88 -2.20 -14.67
CA PHE A 6 -12.15 -2.25 -13.23
C PHE A 6 -13.10 -1.13 -12.84
N ASN A 7 -14.23 -1.50 -12.26
CA ASN A 7 -15.17 -0.57 -11.64
C ASN A 7 -14.59 -0.02 -10.33
N ASP A 8 -15.08 1.14 -9.93
CA ASP A 8 -14.81 1.69 -8.62
C ASP A 8 -15.30 0.73 -7.53
N VAL A 9 -14.51 0.56 -6.47
CA VAL A 9 -14.99 -0.15 -5.27
C VAL A 9 -16.13 0.64 -4.61
N PRO A 10 -17.07 -0.03 -3.92
CA PRO A 10 -18.12 0.66 -3.17
C PRO A 10 -17.50 1.70 -2.21
N PRO A 11 -18.11 2.90 -2.06
CA PRO A 11 -17.56 3.99 -1.24
C PRO A 11 -17.17 3.59 0.19
N ARG A 12 -17.85 2.60 0.77
CA ARG A 12 -17.56 2.09 2.12
C ARG A 12 -16.20 1.40 2.26
N TYR A 13 -15.55 0.99 1.16
CA TYR A 13 -14.19 0.43 1.18
C TYR A 13 -13.13 1.52 1.25
N ARG A 14 -13.41 2.70 0.69
CA ARG A 14 -12.43 3.78 0.52
C ARG A 14 -12.00 4.36 1.86
N GLY A 15 -10.73 4.67 1.99
CA GLY A 15 -10.13 5.19 3.22
C GLY A 15 -8.83 4.49 3.57
N VAL A 16 -8.38 4.69 4.79
CA VAL A 16 -7.28 3.93 5.40
C VAL A 16 -7.85 3.02 6.46
N TRP A 17 -7.47 1.74 6.41
CA TRP A 17 -7.87 0.71 7.34
C TRP A 17 -6.67 0.24 8.17
N ASN A 18 -6.86 0.16 9.48
CA ASN A 18 -5.92 -0.39 10.43
C ASN A 18 -6.34 -1.80 10.80
N ARG A 19 -5.46 -2.80 10.57
CA ARG A 19 -5.71 -4.15 11.05
C ARG A 19 -5.46 -4.20 12.57
N THR A 20 -6.48 -4.54 13.33
CA THR A 20 -6.40 -4.66 14.80
C THR A 20 -6.23 -6.10 15.26
N LEU A 21 -6.52 -7.07 14.40
CA LEU A 21 -6.38 -8.49 14.68
C LEU A 21 -6.12 -9.25 13.38
N LEU A 22 -5.16 -10.17 13.41
CA LEU A 22 -5.09 -11.34 12.55
C LEU A 22 -5.19 -12.60 13.43
N GLN A 23 -6.04 -13.51 13.05
CA GLN A 23 -6.20 -14.81 13.70
C GLN A 23 -6.18 -15.93 12.66
N THR A 24 -5.31 -16.89 12.85
CA THR A 24 -5.27 -18.18 12.14
C THR A 24 -5.39 -19.30 13.17
N PRO A 25 -5.47 -20.60 12.79
CA PRO A 25 -5.41 -21.70 13.74
C PRO A 25 -4.18 -21.68 14.66
N GLU A 26 -3.02 -21.21 14.14
CA GLU A 26 -1.72 -21.25 14.84
C GLU A 26 -1.30 -19.91 15.42
N LEU A 27 -1.88 -18.80 14.96
CA LEU A 27 -1.40 -17.44 15.28
C LEU A 27 -2.54 -16.51 15.67
N ARG A 28 -2.26 -15.69 16.69
CA ARG A 28 -3.03 -14.48 16.99
C ARG A 28 -2.09 -13.29 17.04
N ASP A 29 -2.21 -12.39 16.07
CA ASP A 29 -1.38 -11.17 15.96
C ASP A 29 -2.23 -9.91 16.12
N THR A 30 -1.80 -9.06 17.06
CA THR A 30 -2.34 -7.72 17.32
C THR A 30 -1.23 -6.66 17.35
N SER A 31 0.00 -7.05 17.04
CA SER A 31 1.20 -6.23 17.22
C SER A 31 1.81 -5.73 15.91
N THR A 32 1.54 -6.39 14.80
CA THR A 32 2.02 -5.92 13.49
C THR A 32 1.35 -4.60 13.12
N PHE A 33 2.15 -3.60 12.75
CA PHE A 33 1.62 -2.38 12.16
C PHE A 33 1.11 -2.69 10.75
N VAL A 34 -0.18 -2.50 10.52
CA VAL A 34 -0.79 -2.74 9.20
C VAL A 34 -1.64 -1.55 8.81
N ARG A 35 -1.43 -1.06 7.57
CA ARG A 35 -2.27 -0.04 6.96
C ARG A 35 -2.62 -0.45 5.53
N TRP A 36 -3.91 -0.61 5.28
CA TRP A 36 -4.47 -0.75 3.94
C TRP A 36 -5.13 0.57 3.54
N MET A 37 -4.63 1.22 2.49
CA MET A 37 -5.23 2.41 1.89
C MET A 37 -5.99 2.01 0.65
N GLN A 38 -7.23 2.49 0.50
CA GLN A 38 -8.10 2.24 -0.64
C GLN A 38 -8.61 3.55 -1.24
N THR A 39 -8.28 3.80 -2.50
CA THR A 39 -8.89 4.82 -3.37
C THR A 39 -10.04 4.20 -4.17
N PRO A 40 -10.73 4.89 -5.10
CA PRO A 40 -11.78 4.26 -5.89
C PRO A 40 -11.41 2.94 -6.54
N ARG A 41 -10.17 2.75 -7.03
CA ARG A 41 -9.73 1.54 -7.72
C ARG A 41 -8.42 0.96 -7.20
N TRP A 42 -7.54 1.80 -6.66
CA TRP A 42 -6.21 1.43 -6.25
C TRP A 42 -6.12 1.17 -4.76
N HIS A 43 -5.30 0.20 -4.40
CA HIS A 43 -4.91 -0.04 -3.01
C HIS A 43 -3.40 0.03 -2.84
N ALA A 44 -2.99 0.30 -1.60
CA ALA A 44 -1.64 0.03 -1.10
C ALA A 44 -1.76 -0.51 0.33
N ASP A 45 -0.98 -1.52 0.64
CA ASP A 45 -0.95 -2.19 1.95
C ASP A 45 0.49 -2.23 2.46
N LEU A 46 0.68 -1.87 3.72
CA LEU A 46 1.97 -1.92 4.42
C LEU A 46 1.84 -2.72 5.70
N ARG A 47 2.70 -3.73 5.89
CA ARG A 47 2.73 -4.59 7.08
C ARG A 47 4.15 -4.65 7.66
N VAL A 48 4.32 -4.09 8.85
CA VAL A 48 5.61 -4.01 9.54
C VAL A 48 5.50 -4.68 10.90
N PRO A 49 6.15 -5.85 11.11
CA PRO A 49 6.21 -6.48 12.43
C PRO A 49 6.95 -5.59 13.43
N LEU A 50 6.24 -5.03 14.43
CA LEU A 50 6.85 -4.11 15.39
C LEU A 50 7.73 -4.83 16.40
N ALA A 51 7.40 -6.05 16.78
CA ALA A 51 8.19 -6.86 17.70
C ALA A 51 9.62 -7.14 17.17
N ALA A 52 9.79 -7.19 15.85
CA ALA A 52 11.08 -7.35 15.20
C ALA A 52 11.94 -6.08 15.25
N ARG A 53 11.36 -4.92 15.51
CA ARG A 53 12.07 -3.63 15.46
C ARG A 53 12.66 -3.16 16.78
N GLY A 54 12.70 -3.94 17.84
CA GLY A 54 13.38 -3.65 19.11
C GLY A 54 13.87 -2.20 19.32
N THR A 55 14.86 -1.98 20.15
CA THR A 55 15.50 -0.67 20.37
C THR A 55 16.72 -0.42 19.47
N GLY A 56 17.08 -1.39 18.59
CA GLY A 56 18.21 -1.32 17.68
C GLY A 56 17.78 -1.18 16.20
N GLU A 57 18.76 -1.02 15.31
CA GLU A 57 18.51 -1.09 13.88
C GLU A 57 18.03 -2.51 13.50
N PRO A 58 16.99 -2.63 12.65
CA PRO A 58 16.49 -3.92 12.23
C PRO A 58 17.54 -4.68 11.38
N THR A 59 17.68 -5.98 11.61
CA THR A 59 18.54 -6.81 10.75
C THR A 59 17.92 -6.99 9.36
N PRO A 60 18.71 -7.35 8.35
CA PRO A 60 18.19 -7.63 7.02
C PRO A 60 17.09 -8.71 7.01
N GLU A 61 17.21 -9.74 7.85
CA GLU A 61 16.22 -10.80 7.98
C GLU A 61 14.90 -10.28 8.59
N MET A 62 14.96 -9.36 9.54
CA MET A 62 13.78 -8.66 10.08
C MET A 62 13.12 -7.79 9.01
N LEU A 63 13.91 -7.09 8.20
CA LEU A 63 13.39 -6.31 7.07
C LEU A 63 12.72 -7.21 6.04
N ALA A 64 13.30 -8.37 5.74
CA ALA A 64 12.74 -9.33 4.79
C ALA A 64 11.39 -9.94 5.23
N GLN A 65 11.04 -9.90 6.52
CA GLN A 65 9.75 -10.35 7.04
C GLN A 65 8.62 -9.34 6.85
N GLN A 66 8.92 -8.12 6.45
CA GLN A 66 7.93 -7.12 6.14
C GLN A 66 7.10 -7.55 4.92
N GLN A 67 5.90 -7.01 4.81
CA GLN A 67 5.06 -7.19 3.64
C GLN A 67 4.54 -5.83 3.20
N GLY A 68 4.25 -5.73 1.92
CA GLY A 68 3.61 -4.57 1.37
C GLY A 68 3.37 -4.76 -0.11
N PHE A 69 2.23 -4.28 -0.58
CA PHE A 69 1.84 -4.43 -1.98
C PHE A 69 0.94 -3.29 -2.42
N CYS A 70 0.89 -3.07 -3.72
CA CYS A 70 0.04 -2.06 -4.34
C CYS A 70 -0.54 -2.60 -5.64
N GLY A 71 -1.76 -2.20 -5.97
CA GLY A 71 -2.43 -2.62 -7.19
C GLY A 71 -3.89 -2.19 -7.27
N LEU A 72 -4.68 -2.95 -8.02
CA LEU A 72 -6.09 -2.70 -8.24
C LEU A 72 -6.95 -3.58 -7.33
N THR A 73 -8.08 -3.04 -6.88
CA THR A 73 -9.04 -3.78 -6.07
C THR A 73 -10.28 -4.08 -6.90
N ARG A 74 -10.78 -5.30 -6.80
CA ARG A 74 -12.06 -5.71 -7.33
C ARG A 74 -12.96 -6.20 -6.20
N VAL A 75 -14.17 -5.68 -6.14
CA VAL A 75 -15.20 -6.12 -5.21
C VAL A 75 -16.32 -6.77 -6.02
N ASP A 76 -16.56 -8.03 -5.75
CA ASP A 76 -17.65 -8.79 -6.35
C ASP A 76 -18.69 -9.11 -5.27
N ARG A 77 -19.96 -9.22 -5.68
CA ARG A 77 -21.05 -9.63 -4.81
C ARG A 77 -21.72 -10.86 -5.40
N GLN A 78 -21.65 -11.94 -4.67
CA GLN A 78 -22.26 -13.21 -5.06
C GLN A 78 -23.04 -13.78 -3.86
N ASP A 79 -24.29 -14.19 -4.08
CA ASP A 79 -25.17 -14.80 -3.08
C ASP A 79 -25.29 -14.02 -1.75
N GLY A 80 -25.31 -12.69 -1.87
CA GLY A 80 -25.41 -11.78 -0.72
C GLY A 80 -24.10 -11.57 0.04
N ALA A 81 -23.03 -12.31 -0.26
CA ALA A 81 -21.70 -12.10 0.29
C ALA A 81 -20.85 -11.18 -0.61
N GLU A 82 -19.99 -10.41 -0.01
CA GLU A 82 -18.99 -9.61 -0.73
C GLU A 82 -17.62 -10.24 -0.64
N THR A 83 -16.95 -10.31 -1.78
CA THR A 83 -15.57 -10.72 -1.88
C THR A 83 -14.73 -9.54 -2.40
N CYS A 84 -13.57 -9.36 -1.80
CA CYS A 84 -12.59 -8.37 -2.19
C CYS A 84 -11.34 -9.08 -2.70
N ALA A 85 -10.92 -8.75 -3.91
CA ALA A 85 -9.70 -9.28 -4.51
C ALA A 85 -8.68 -8.15 -4.67
N TRP A 86 -7.48 -8.35 -4.12
CA TRP A 86 -6.34 -7.44 -4.25
C TRP A 86 -5.43 -7.91 -5.37
N LEU A 87 -5.55 -7.26 -6.52
CA LEU A 87 -4.77 -7.58 -7.72
C LEU A 87 -3.43 -6.87 -7.66
N ARG A 88 -2.46 -7.49 -6.99
CA ARG A 88 -1.16 -6.94 -6.72
C ARG A 88 -0.38 -6.72 -8.01
N GLN A 89 0.12 -5.52 -8.23
CA GLN A 89 0.97 -5.13 -9.35
C GLN A 89 2.41 -4.88 -8.91
N LEU A 90 2.59 -4.40 -7.70
CA LEU A 90 3.87 -4.22 -7.04
C LEU A 90 3.79 -4.95 -5.70
N ASP A 91 4.81 -5.75 -5.38
CA ASP A 91 4.86 -6.51 -4.13
C ASP A 91 6.28 -6.49 -3.57
N PHE A 92 6.38 -6.28 -2.25
CA PHE A 92 7.63 -6.38 -1.50
C PHE A 92 8.13 -7.83 -1.43
N GLN A 93 7.21 -8.78 -1.38
CA GLN A 93 7.52 -10.22 -1.38
C GLN A 93 7.56 -10.78 -2.82
N PRO A 94 8.16 -11.95 -3.04
CA PRO A 94 8.09 -12.65 -4.32
C PRO A 94 6.65 -12.91 -4.77
N PRO A 95 6.41 -13.05 -6.09
CA PRO A 95 5.08 -13.32 -6.63
C PRO A 95 4.46 -14.59 -6.03
N ARG A 96 3.18 -14.53 -5.69
CA ARG A 96 2.41 -15.66 -5.15
C ARG A 96 1.52 -16.27 -6.24
N ALA A 97 1.40 -17.60 -6.24
CA ALA A 97 0.49 -18.29 -7.16
C ALA A 97 -0.98 -18.16 -6.73
N THR A 98 -1.26 -18.11 -5.42
CA THR A 98 -2.62 -18.00 -4.89
C THR A 98 -3.11 -16.56 -4.96
N PRO A 99 -4.29 -16.31 -5.57
CA PRO A 99 -4.90 -15.00 -5.56
C PRO A 99 -5.19 -14.50 -4.13
N ASP A 100 -5.01 -13.21 -3.92
CA ASP A 100 -5.34 -12.55 -2.66
C ASP A 100 -6.81 -12.14 -2.66
N ILE A 101 -7.67 -12.96 -2.06
CA ILE A 101 -9.12 -12.76 -2.04
C ILE A 101 -9.65 -13.08 -0.64
N GLY A 102 -10.42 -12.15 -0.07
CA GLY A 102 -11.10 -12.30 1.19
C GLY A 102 -12.61 -12.07 1.08
N ARG A 103 -13.38 -12.69 1.96
CA ARG A 103 -14.79 -12.37 2.16
C ARG A 103 -14.88 -11.23 3.16
N ILE A 104 -15.63 -10.18 2.81
CA ILE A 104 -15.74 -8.97 3.62
C ILE A 104 -17.14 -8.83 4.20
N VAL A 105 -17.20 -8.57 5.50
CA VAL A 105 -18.42 -8.21 6.23
C VAL A 105 -18.19 -6.89 6.97
N PHE A 106 -18.97 -5.87 6.65
CA PHE A 106 -18.97 -4.62 7.38
C PHE A 106 -19.86 -4.75 8.63
N GLU A 107 -19.25 -4.70 9.82
CA GLU A 107 -19.98 -4.65 11.09
C GLU A 107 -20.56 -3.25 11.35
N THR A 108 -19.78 -2.21 10.96
CA THR A 108 -20.19 -0.80 10.97
C THR A 108 -19.59 -0.08 9.77
N SER A 109 -19.89 1.21 9.59
CA SER A 109 -19.23 2.05 8.57
C SER A 109 -17.70 2.13 8.75
N ASN A 110 -17.19 1.92 9.97
CA ASN A 110 -15.78 2.07 10.33
C ASN A 110 -15.13 0.78 10.84
N ARG A 111 -15.81 -0.35 10.73
CA ARG A 111 -15.27 -1.65 11.15
C ARG A 111 -15.73 -2.74 10.18
N LEU A 112 -14.77 -3.52 9.71
CA LEU A 112 -15.04 -4.69 8.89
C LEU A 112 -14.27 -5.90 9.38
N VAL A 113 -14.78 -7.06 9.02
CA VAL A 113 -14.16 -8.36 9.22
C VAL A 113 -13.89 -8.97 7.86
N GLU A 114 -12.67 -9.43 7.66
CA GLU A 114 -12.22 -10.19 6.52
C GLU A 114 -11.99 -11.64 6.94
N THR A 115 -12.43 -12.57 6.10
CA THR A 115 -12.14 -14.01 6.28
C THR A 115 -11.57 -14.57 4.98
N GLY A 116 -10.57 -15.43 5.11
CA GLY A 116 -9.90 -16.05 3.98
C GLY A 116 -10.83 -16.95 3.16
N ILE A 117 -10.59 -17.01 1.84
CA ILE A 117 -11.28 -17.93 0.92
C ILE A 117 -10.41 -19.16 0.64
N HIS A 118 -9.09 -18.95 0.48
CA HIS A 118 -8.13 -20.01 0.14
C HIS A 118 -7.33 -20.51 1.36
N SER A 119 -7.40 -19.80 2.48
CA SER A 119 -6.75 -20.17 3.74
C SER A 119 -7.63 -19.77 4.92
N GLU A 120 -7.46 -20.47 6.04
CA GLU A 120 -8.24 -20.19 7.25
C GLU A 120 -7.60 -19.02 8.02
N TYR A 121 -8.17 -17.83 7.86
CA TYR A 121 -7.83 -16.67 8.68
C TYR A 121 -9.04 -15.77 8.88
N ARG A 122 -8.94 -14.94 9.91
CA ARG A 122 -9.86 -13.85 10.21
C ARG A 122 -9.06 -12.61 10.55
N GLU A 123 -9.34 -11.51 9.86
CA GLU A 123 -8.79 -10.19 10.15
C GLU A 123 -9.89 -9.23 10.56
N VAL A 124 -9.56 -8.34 11.50
CA VAL A 124 -10.44 -7.25 11.95
C VAL A 124 -9.77 -5.94 11.59
N TRP A 125 -10.53 -5.10 10.91
CA TRP A 125 -10.06 -3.83 10.39
C TRP A 125 -10.91 -2.68 10.91
N GLU A 126 -10.26 -1.60 11.31
CA GLU A 126 -10.88 -0.36 11.75
C GLU A 126 -10.42 0.80 10.88
N ARG A 127 -11.39 1.63 10.45
CA ARG A 127 -11.08 2.79 9.62
C ARG A 127 -10.35 3.85 10.45
N VAL A 128 -9.26 4.36 9.89
CA VAL A 128 -8.48 5.45 10.51
C VAL A 128 -9.27 6.77 10.37
N PRO A 129 -9.51 7.50 11.46
CA PRO A 129 -10.19 8.80 11.41
C PRO A 129 -9.47 9.80 10.50
N GLY A 130 -10.25 10.57 9.71
CA GLY A 130 -9.71 11.56 8.78
C GLY A 130 -9.12 10.97 7.49
N SER A 131 -9.39 9.68 7.21
CA SER A 131 -8.92 9.00 6.01
C SER A 131 -9.92 9.02 4.84
N THR A 132 -11.02 9.75 4.95
CA THR A 132 -12.05 9.84 3.90
C THR A 132 -12.20 11.26 3.35
N GLY A 133 -12.98 11.42 2.28
CA GLY A 133 -13.38 12.71 1.73
C GLY A 133 -12.59 13.17 0.50
N ARG A 134 -11.37 12.68 0.27
CA ARG A 134 -10.62 12.90 -0.96
C ARG A 134 -9.77 11.68 -1.27
N TYR A 135 -9.71 11.31 -2.55
CA TYR A 135 -8.97 10.12 -2.98
C TYR A 135 -8.20 10.43 -4.26
N VAL A 136 -6.92 10.17 -4.26
CA VAL A 136 -6.04 10.36 -5.40
C VAL A 136 -5.13 9.15 -5.55
N ALA A 137 -4.91 8.71 -6.79
CA ALA A 137 -3.87 7.75 -7.12
C ALA A 137 -3.09 8.29 -8.31
N LEU A 138 -1.79 8.35 -8.17
CA LEU A 138 -0.85 8.88 -9.14
C LEU A 138 0.24 7.86 -9.45
N GLU A 139 0.74 7.89 -10.67
CA GLU A 139 1.91 7.16 -11.11
C GLU A 139 2.94 8.13 -11.68
N ALA A 140 4.17 8.09 -11.19
CA ALA A 140 5.23 8.96 -11.68
C ALA A 140 5.49 8.69 -13.17
N GLN A 141 5.69 9.77 -13.93
CA GLN A 141 6.23 9.67 -15.29
C GLN A 141 7.73 9.46 -15.16
N THR A 142 8.16 8.24 -15.41
CA THR A 142 9.57 7.84 -15.30
C THR A 142 10.17 7.71 -16.69
N GLU A 143 11.47 7.97 -16.80
CA GLU A 143 12.25 7.61 -17.99
C GLU A 143 12.31 6.07 -18.13
N SER A 144 12.56 5.59 -19.35
CA SER A 144 12.69 4.15 -19.61
C SER A 144 13.76 3.54 -18.70
N GLY A 145 13.39 2.49 -17.95
CA GLY A 145 14.28 1.79 -17.02
C GLY A 145 14.26 2.29 -15.57
N SER A 146 13.54 3.37 -15.28
CA SER A 146 13.34 3.82 -13.89
C SER A 146 12.34 2.93 -13.15
N ALA A 147 12.53 2.77 -11.84
CA ALA A 147 11.61 2.03 -11.00
C ALA A 147 10.22 2.69 -10.96
N ARG A 148 9.18 1.88 -11.12
CA ARG A 148 7.79 2.34 -11.07
C ARG A 148 7.47 2.92 -9.69
N SER A 149 6.86 4.11 -9.66
CA SER A 149 6.51 4.80 -8.43
C SER A 149 5.05 5.24 -8.45
N LEU A 150 4.35 4.98 -7.36
CA LEU A 150 2.96 5.40 -7.16
C LEU A 150 2.83 6.23 -5.88
N MET A 151 1.82 7.08 -5.87
CA MET A 151 1.38 7.80 -4.68
C MET A 151 -0.13 7.72 -4.58
N LEU A 152 -0.62 7.20 -3.47
CA LEU A 152 -2.04 7.17 -3.14
C LEU A 152 -2.30 8.16 -2.02
N VAL A 153 -3.42 8.90 -2.13
CA VAL A 153 -3.90 9.81 -1.08
C VAL A 153 -5.31 9.40 -0.68
N SER A 154 -5.56 9.38 0.61
CA SER A 154 -6.88 9.10 1.19
C SER A 154 -7.09 9.96 2.43
N GLY A 155 -8.01 10.96 2.33
CA GLY A 155 -8.17 11.97 3.36
C GLY A 155 -6.86 12.73 3.62
N ARG A 156 -6.39 12.74 4.87
CA ARG A 156 -5.13 13.38 5.27
C ARG A 156 -3.94 12.42 5.33
N PHE A 157 -4.00 11.31 4.62
CA PHE A 157 -2.92 10.33 4.57
C PHE A 157 -2.47 10.08 3.14
N ALA A 158 -1.22 9.67 3.00
CA ALA A 158 -0.67 9.22 1.73
C ALA A 158 0.10 7.91 1.91
N MET A 159 0.17 7.12 0.83
CA MET A 159 1.13 6.04 0.69
C MET A 159 1.99 6.28 -0.54
N ARG A 160 3.31 6.29 -0.34
CA ARG A 160 4.30 6.26 -1.42
C ARG A 160 4.70 4.82 -1.64
N VAL A 161 4.78 4.43 -2.91
CA VAL A 161 5.22 3.10 -3.33
C VAL A 161 6.27 3.30 -4.41
N ARG A 162 7.45 2.72 -4.24
CA ARG A 162 8.50 2.66 -5.25
C ARG A 162 8.98 1.22 -5.37
N ALA A 163 8.83 0.67 -6.58
CA ALA A 163 9.33 -0.67 -6.87
C ALA A 163 10.86 -0.74 -6.74
N ARG A 164 11.38 -1.92 -6.49
CA ARG A 164 12.81 -2.19 -6.66
C ARG A 164 13.19 -2.14 -8.14
N SER A 165 14.43 -1.84 -8.40
CA SER A 165 14.98 -1.87 -9.77
C SER A 165 15.53 -3.25 -10.18
N THR A 166 15.59 -4.20 -9.23
CA THR A 166 16.14 -5.55 -9.43
C THR A 166 15.01 -6.56 -9.58
N ASP A 167 15.14 -7.44 -10.56
CA ASP A 167 14.22 -8.56 -10.74
C ASP A 167 14.42 -9.64 -9.68
N TRP A 168 13.39 -10.46 -9.48
CA TRP A 168 13.46 -11.60 -8.61
C TRP A 168 14.36 -12.69 -9.21
N PRO A 169 15.22 -13.35 -8.40
CA PRO A 169 15.89 -14.58 -8.82
C PRO A 169 14.87 -15.63 -9.25
N ALA A 170 15.24 -16.46 -10.22
CA ALA A 170 14.37 -17.54 -10.68
C ALA A 170 14.02 -18.49 -9.52
N GLY A 171 12.72 -18.80 -9.37
CA GLY A 171 12.24 -19.69 -8.31
C GLY A 171 12.15 -19.05 -6.92
N ALA A 172 12.28 -17.73 -6.80
CA ALA A 172 12.09 -17.01 -5.53
C ALA A 172 10.67 -17.24 -4.96
N THR A 173 10.60 -17.71 -3.71
CA THR A 173 9.33 -17.95 -3.00
C THR A 173 9.18 -17.10 -1.74
N GLU A 174 10.27 -16.90 -0.99
CA GLU A 174 10.30 -16.12 0.24
C GLU A 174 11.52 -15.19 0.27
N LEU A 175 11.32 -13.90 0.52
CA LEU A 175 12.43 -12.94 0.58
C LEU A 175 13.38 -13.22 1.73
N VAL A 176 12.87 -13.71 2.87
CA VAL A 176 13.69 -14.03 4.04
C VAL A 176 14.72 -15.12 3.73
N ASP A 177 14.37 -16.10 2.92
CA ASP A 177 15.30 -17.19 2.53
C ASP A 177 16.41 -16.66 1.63
N LEU A 178 16.10 -15.76 0.71
CA LEU A 178 17.07 -15.11 -0.18
C LEU A 178 18.07 -14.26 0.61
N VAL A 179 17.59 -13.52 1.60
CA VAL A 179 18.40 -12.68 2.47
C VAL A 179 19.26 -13.54 3.41
N HIS A 180 18.68 -14.57 4.04
CA HIS A 180 19.38 -15.50 4.91
C HIS A 180 20.47 -16.28 4.16
N GLY A 181 20.16 -16.75 2.96
CA GLY A 181 21.10 -17.44 2.08
C GLY A 181 22.14 -16.53 1.42
N ARG A 182 22.08 -15.22 1.64
CA ARG A 182 23.00 -14.21 1.04
C ARG A 182 23.12 -14.37 -0.47
N VAL A 183 22.01 -14.61 -1.15
CA VAL A 183 21.95 -14.68 -2.61
C VAL A 183 22.56 -13.41 -3.21
N GLU A 184 23.27 -13.52 -4.32
CA GLU A 184 23.89 -12.36 -4.97
C GLU A 184 22.88 -11.23 -5.20
N GLY A 185 23.24 -10.01 -4.76
CA GLY A 185 22.37 -8.83 -4.87
C GLY A 185 21.20 -8.78 -3.87
N TRP A 186 21.17 -9.62 -2.84
CA TRP A 186 20.08 -9.67 -1.86
C TRP A 186 19.75 -8.30 -1.23
N GLN A 187 20.73 -7.39 -1.08
CA GLN A 187 20.52 -6.05 -0.55
C GLN A 187 19.55 -5.25 -1.45
N SER A 188 19.71 -5.38 -2.77
CA SER A 188 18.84 -4.71 -3.75
C SER A 188 17.42 -5.26 -3.76
N LEU A 189 17.21 -6.49 -3.27
CA LEU A 189 15.88 -7.06 -3.11
C LEU A 189 15.09 -6.37 -1.98
N LEU A 190 15.77 -5.81 -0.98
CA LEU A 190 15.16 -5.04 0.11
C LEU A 190 14.88 -3.57 -0.29
N ASP A 191 15.42 -3.08 -1.41
CA ASP A 191 15.21 -1.70 -1.88
C ASP A 191 13.86 -1.55 -2.57
N PHE A 192 12.80 -1.66 -1.78
CA PHE A 192 11.41 -1.47 -2.19
C PHE A 192 10.71 -0.62 -1.14
N GLU A 193 10.19 0.53 -1.54
CA GLU A 193 9.50 1.43 -0.64
C GLU A 193 7.99 1.21 -0.66
N ILE A 194 7.40 1.01 0.51
CA ILE A 194 6.04 1.41 0.83
C ILE A 194 6.10 2.21 2.12
N SER A 195 5.73 3.49 2.03
CA SER A 195 5.73 4.43 3.15
C SER A 195 4.32 4.91 3.44
N PHE A 196 3.83 4.68 4.66
CA PHE A 196 2.61 5.30 5.16
C PHE A 196 2.94 6.65 5.76
N CYS A 197 2.26 7.69 5.27
CA CYS A 197 2.55 9.08 5.57
C CYS A 197 1.30 9.82 6.02
N GLN A 198 1.48 10.83 6.87
CA GLN A 198 0.50 11.89 7.09
C GLN A 198 0.74 13.01 6.07
N LEU A 199 -0.32 13.48 5.43
CA LEU A 199 -0.29 14.59 4.46
C LEU A 199 -1.19 15.71 4.98
N GLU A 200 -0.60 16.74 5.52
CA GLU A 200 -1.30 17.85 6.16
C GLU A 200 -0.53 19.16 5.97
N ALA A 201 -1.26 20.24 5.70
CA ALA A 201 -0.71 21.58 5.52
C ALA A 201 0.48 21.65 4.51
N GLY A 202 0.39 20.89 3.40
CA GLY A 202 1.43 20.87 2.38
C GLY A 202 2.71 20.14 2.79
N ARG A 203 2.65 19.32 3.82
CA ARG A 203 3.77 18.50 4.30
C ARG A 203 3.43 17.03 4.31
N LEU A 204 4.40 16.21 3.98
CA LEU A 204 4.34 14.75 4.01
C LEU A 204 5.29 14.26 5.11
N SER A 205 4.73 13.64 6.14
CA SER A 205 5.48 13.10 7.27
C SER A 205 5.40 11.57 7.26
N VAL A 206 6.54 10.89 7.11
CA VAL A 206 6.61 9.43 7.03
C VAL A 206 6.46 8.83 8.42
N GLN A 207 5.38 8.08 8.63
CA GLN A 207 5.07 7.44 9.91
C GLN A 207 5.66 6.03 10.02
N ARG A 208 5.61 5.27 8.92
CA ARG A 208 6.16 3.91 8.79
C ARG A 208 6.59 3.65 7.35
N SER A 209 7.63 2.85 7.19
CA SER A 209 8.14 2.48 5.88
C SER A 209 8.76 1.07 5.89
N THR A 210 8.75 0.39 4.73
CA THR A 210 9.61 -0.77 4.49
C THR A 210 11.09 -0.40 4.53
N LEU A 211 11.42 0.88 4.30
CA LEU A 211 12.76 1.46 4.44
C LEU A 211 12.81 2.29 5.74
N PRO A 212 13.31 1.75 6.86
CA PRO A 212 13.28 2.40 8.17
C PRO A 212 13.98 3.77 8.20
N SER A 213 15.00 3.96 7.36
CA SER A 213 15.71 5.24 7.25
C SER A 213 14.82 6.41 6.82
N LEU A 214 13.66 6.12 6.20
CA LEU A 214 12.71 7.17 5.80
C LEU A 214 11.74 7.56 6.93
N GLU A 215 11.62 6.78 7.99
CA GLU A 215 10.70 7.06 9.09
C GLU A 215 11.09 8.35 9.83
N GLY A 216 10.10 9.19 10.10
CA GLY A 216 10.31 10.50 10.70
C GLY A 216 10.73 11.60 9.72
N HIS A 217 11.00 11.29 8.45
CA HIS A 217 11.21 12.33 7.45
C HIS A 217 9.93 13.14 7.26
N ASP A 218 10.10 14.45 7.20
CA ASP A 218 9.02 15.42 7.01
C ASP A 218 9.43 16.42 5.93
N GLU A 219 8.71 16.40 4.82
CA GLU A 219 9.07 17.17 3.62
C GLU A 219 7.88 17.94 3.05
N ALA A 220 8.15 19.01 2.30
CA ALA A 220 7.11 19.72 1.56
C ALA A 220 6.53 18.79 0.48
N CYS A 221 5.21 18.75 0.38
CA CYS A 221 4.52 17.97 -0.64
C CYS A 221 3.22 18.67 -1.05
N ASN A 222 3.20 19.19 -2.27
CA ASN A 222 2.02 19.80 -2.87
C ASN A 222 1.65 19.06 -4.14
N ILE A 223 0.42 18.59 -4.22
CA ILE A 223 -0.11 17.86 -5.36
C ILE A 223 -1.11 18.74 -6.08
N ARG A 224 -0.86 19.05 -7.34
CA ARG A 224 -1.75 19.89 -8.17
C ARG A 224 -2.10 19.17 -9.46
N ARG A 225 -3.40 18.96 -9.68
CA ARG A 225 -3.91 18.45 -10.95
C ARG A 225 -3.74 19.50 -12.04
N SER A 226 -3.02 19.18 -13.11
CA SER A 226 -2.82 20.06 -14.27
C SER A 226 -3.78 19.75 -15.41
N SER A 227 -4.27 18.50 -15.52
CA SER A 227 -5.26 18.08 -16.50
C SER A 227 -6.05 16.86 -16.00
N LYS A 228 -6.96 16.33 -16.82
CA LYS A 228 -7.67 15.08 -16.49
C LYS A 228 -6.73 13.88 -16.30
N ARG A 229 -5.54 13.91 -16.92
CA ARG A 229 -4.60 12.79 -16.96
C ARG A 229 -3.28 13.07 -16.25
N GLU A 230 -3.04 14.31 -15.84
CA GLU A 230 -1.74 14.73 -15.30
C GLU A 230 -1.90 15.52 -14.01
N ALA A 231 -0.97 15.31 -13.12
CA ALA A 231 -0.75 16.11 -11.92
C ALA A 231 0.74 16.46 -11.81
N VAL A 232 1.03 17.49 -11.03
CA VAL A 232 2.37 17.88 -10.63
C VAL A 232 2.47 17.66 -9.13
N VAL A 233 3.48 16.93 -8.71
CA VAL A 233 3.86 16.77 -7.31
C VAL A 233 5.12 17.58 -7.09
N ALA A 234 5.03 18.59 -6.24
CA ALA A 234 6.16 19.44 -5.86
C ALA A 234 6.64 19.04 -4.46
N GLY A 235 7.92 18.74 -4.36
CA GLY A 235 8.63 18.36 -3.15
C GLY A 235 9.95 19.12 -3.02
N PRO A 236 10.83 18.72 -2.07
CA PRO A 236 12.10 19.40 -1.81
C PRO A 236 13.04 19.41 -3.03
N ASP A 237 13.01 18.35 -3.84
CA ASP A 237 13.88 18.19 -5.01
C ASP A 237 13.28 18.81 -6.29
N GLY A 238 12.19 19.55 -6.17
CA GLY A 238 11.50 20.20 -7.29
C GLY A 238 10.13 19.65 -7.58
N ALA A 239 9.67 19.84 -8.81
CA ALA A 239 8.34 19.46 -9.26
C ALA A 239 8.43 18.37 -10.33
N THR A 240 7.72 17.26 -10.10
CA THR A 240 7.67 16.11 -11.01
C THR A 240 6.27 15.94 -11.60
N ARG A 241 6.20 15.38 -12.82
CA ARG A 241 4.94 15.08 -13.50
C ARG A 241 4.50 13.66 -13.20
N TRP A 242 3.20 13.50 -12.97
CA TRP A 242 2.56 12.24 -12.65
C TRP A 242 1.32 12.01 -13.50
N ASN A 243 1.09 10.78 -13.89
CA ASN A 243 -0.16 10.35 -14.49
C ASN A 243 -1.24 10.22 -13.42
N VAL A 244 -2.42 10.75 -13.68
CA VAL A 244 -3.58 10.59 -12.81
C VAL A 244 -4.24 9.24 -13.10
N LEU A 245 -4.23 8.35 -12.12
CA LEU A 245 -4.89 7.05 -12.14
C LEU A 245 -6.30 7.13 -11.54
N ASP A 246 -6.43 7.76 -10.34
CA ASP A 246 -7.70 8.12 -9.71
C ASP A 246 -7.64 9.58 -9.25
N TRP A 247 -8.78 10.26 -9.35
CA TRP A 247 -8.96 11.59 -8.75
C TRP A 247 -10.43 11.81 -8.39
N ASP A 248 -10.72 11.58 -7.14
CA ASP A 248 -12.03 11.83 -6.52
C ASP A 248 -11.79 12.79 -5.34
N ALA A 249 -11.66 14.07 -5.69
CA ALA A 249 -11.48 15.18 -4.78
C ALA A 249 -12.11 16.45 -5.40
N ASP A 250 -12.78 17.25 -4.58
CA ASP A 250 -13.44 18.49 -5.02
C ASP A 250 -12.42 19.55 -5.46
N SER A 251 -11.20 19.50 -4.91
CA SER A 251 -10.13 20.46 -5.22
C SER A 251 -9.16 19.89 -6.25
N THR A 252 -8.64 20.77 -7.10
CA THR A 252 -7.49 20.47 -7.98
C THR A 252 -6.13 20.54 -7.26
N VAL A 253 -6.11 20.97 -6.00
CA VAL A 253 -4.91 21.07 -5.15
C VAL A 253 -5.15 20.26 -3.88
N ILE A 254 -4.17 19.43 -3.56
CA ILE A 254 -4.10 18.62 -2.34
C ILE A 254 -2.94 19.16 -1.50
N ILE A 255 -3.26 19.72 -0.37
CA ILE A 255 -2.33 20.31 0.61
C ILE A 255 -2.61 19.78 2.00
#